data_0199b64d7c2894221a53043860af3a25
#
_entry.id   0199b64d7c2894221a53043860af3a25
#
_cell.length_a   1.000
_cell.length_b   1.000
_cell.length_c   1.000
_cell.angle_alpha   90.00
_cell.angle_beta   90.00
_cell.angle_gamma   90.00
#
_symmetry.space_group_name_H-M   'P 1'
#
loop_
_entity.id
_entity.type
_entity.pdbx_description
1 polymer ?
#
loop_
_entity_poly.entity_id
_entity_poly.type
_entity_poly.pdbx_seq_one_letter_code
_entity_poly.pdbx_strand_id
1 'polypeptide(L)'
;MLEQPVFGGIAVALVTFFDERGQVDCDATAKHASSLVERGVRAIVVAGSTGEAGHLSMKERLQLFDGVRAVTPTEVPVILGTGDLPAGVSIPDLTKRAADHGASAALVLSPRLGDVRSFYGEVVAAAGSMPVLAYHWPKVSPPGIELEDLLATKVAGLKDSTGDTARMLETLAVFKRPFYSGNATVIAYAGQLGVTGAILAAANLEPERCIDAFAGDIGAQKDLIGAHRVVANYGVKGIKEELARRYGTSTVCR
;
A
#
# COMPACT_ATOMS: atom_id res chain seq x y z
N MET A 1 10.72 16.86 16.27
CA MET A 1 11.54 16.07 15.33
C MET A 1 10.62 15.59 14.23
N LEU A 2 11.00 15.70 12.97
CA LEU A 2 10.24 15.06 11.88
C LEU A 2 10.32 13.55 12.11
N GLU A 3 9.18 12.86 12.11
CA GLU A 3 9.15 11.40 12.22
C GLU A 3 9.93 10.81 11.03
N GLN A 4 10.80 9.84 11.32
CA GLN A 4 11.55 9.19 10.25
C GLN A 4 10.58 8.40 9.36
N PRO A 5 10.74 8.49 8.04
CA PRO A 5 9.89 7.74 7.12
C PRO A 5 10.10 6.23 7.29
N VAL A 6 9.03 5.44 7.12
CA VAL A 6 9.12 3.98 7.10
C VAL A 6 10.01 3.49 5.94
N PHE A 7 9.94 4.17 4.81
CA PHE A 7 10.79 3.95 3.63
C PHE A 7 10.82 5.22 2.76
N GLY A 8 11.75 5.27 1.80
CA GLY A 8 11.77 6.26 0.73
C GLY A 8 11.75 5.58 -0.65
N GLY A 9 11.28 6.27 -1.68
CA GLY A 9 11.19 5.72 -3.04
C GLY A 9 9.93 4.90 -3.31
N ILE A 10 10.04 3.80 -4.06
CA ILE A 10 8.88 3.02 -4.54
C ILE A 10 8.64 1.80 -3.67
N ALA A 11 7.41 1.69 -3.13
CA ALA A 11 6.86 0.47 -2.55
C ALA A 11 5.83 -0.16 -3.49
N VAL A 12 5.70 -1.47 -3.45
CA VAL A 12 4.65 -2.20 -4.14
C VAL A 12 3.44 -2.40 -3.24
N ALA A 13 2.24 -2.10 -3.73
CA ALA A 13 1.00 -2.65 -3.19
C ALA A 13 0.85 -4.06 -3.78
N LEU A 14 1.37 -5.07 -3.06
CA LEU A 14 1.55 -6.43 -3.57
C LEU A 14 0.19 -7.10 -3.86
N VAL A 15 0.09 -7.81 -4.99
CA VAL A 15 -1.02 -8.72 -5.25
C VAL A 15 -0.91 -9.95 -4.35
N THR A 16 -2.05 -10.56 -3.99
CA THR A 16 -2.10 -11.87 -3.33
C THR A 16 -2.42 -12.92 -4.38
N PHE A 17 -1.60 -13.95 -4.51
CA PHE A 17 -1.95 -15.08 -5.35
C PHE A 17 -2.80 -16.09 -4.59
N PHE A 18 -3.68 -16.76 -5.33
CA PHE A 18 -4.52 -17.84 -4.83
C PHE A 18 -4.33 -19.07 -5.73
N ASP A 19 -4.44 -20.24 -5.15
CA ASP A 19 -4.47 -21.50 -5.89
C ASP A 19 -5.81 -21.69 -6.65
N GLU A 20 -5.93 -22.78 -7.40
CA GLU A 20 -7.14 -23.11 -8.17
C GLU A 20 -8.39 -23.32 -7.30
N ARG A 21 -8.21 -23.57 -5.98
CA ARG A 21 -9.29 -23.71 -5.00
C ARG A 21 -9.63 -22.41 -4.31
N GLY A 22 -8.95 -21.32 -4.71
CA GLY A 22 -9.07 -20.01 -4.09
C GLY A 22 -8.38 -19.91 -2.71
N GLN A 23 -7.51 -20.85 -2.31
CA GLN A 23 -6.72 -20.72 -1.10
C GLN A 23 -5.53 -19.80 -1.33
N VAL A 24 -5.09 -19.10 -0.27
CA VAL A 24 -3.93 -18.21 -0.36
C VAL A 24 -2.68 -19.02 -0.70
N ASP A 25 -2.00 -18.63 -1.79
CA ASP A 25 -0.70 -19.16 -2.18
C ASP A 25 0.40 -18.23 -1.64
N CYS A 26 0.84 -18.53 -0.40
CA CYS A 26 1.89 -17.76 0.26
C CYS A 26 3.23 -17.83 -0.47
N ASP A 27 3.57 -18.99 -1.04
CA ASP A 27 4.86 -19.21 -1.70
C ASP A 27 4.95 -18.43 -3.02
N ALA A 28 3.91 -18.48 -3.86
CA ALA A 28 3.87 -17.69 -5.09
C ALA A 28 3.88 -16.18 -4.77
N THR A 29 3.16 -15.74 -3.73
CA THR A 29 3.12 -14.34 -3.31
C THR A 29 4.49 -13.88 -2.78
N ALA A 30 5.14 -14.70 -1.96
CA ALA A 30 6.47 -14.41 -1.43
C ALA A 30 7.54 -14.38 -2.53
N LYS A 31 7.50 -15.32 -3.48
CA LYS A 31 8.40 -15.35 -4.66
C LYS A 31 8.26 -14.08 -5.50
N HIS A 32 7.03 -13.62 -5.75
CA HIS A 32 6.78 -12.37 -6.47
C HIS A 32 7.35 -11.17 -5.70
N ALA A 33 7.13 -11.11 -4.39
CA ALA A 33 7.68 -10.06 -3.53
C ALA A 33 9.21 -9.99 -3.61
N SER A 34 9.91 -11.14 -3.50
CA SER A 34 11.37 -11.22 -3.63
C SER A 34 11.85 -10.69 -4.97
N SER A 35 11.21 -11.10 -6.06
CA SER A 35 11.58 -10.63 -7.40
C SER A 35 11.43 -9.11 -7.59
N LEU A 36 10.44 -8.50 -6.93
CA LEU A 36 10.24 -7.04 -6.98
C LEU A 36 11.30 -6.29 -6.16
N VAL A 37 11.74 -6.85 -5.04
CA VAL A 37 12.86 -6.30 -4.25
C VAL A 37 14.17 -6.34 -5.06
N GLU A 38 14.46 -7.45 -5.72
CA GLU A 38 15.61 -7.59 -6.62
C GLU A 38 15.58 -6.55 -7.76
N ARG A 39 14.39 -6.14 -8.19
CA ARG A 39 14.15 -5.10 -9.20
C ARG A 39 14.09 -3.67 -8.62
N GLY A 40 14.50 -3.48 -7.36
CA GLY A 40 14.72 -2.17 -6.74
C GLY A 40 13.54 -1.60 -5.94
N VAL A 41 12.45 -2.35 -5.72
CA VAL A 41 11.36 -1.93 -4.83
C VAL A 41 11.90 -1.80 -3.40
N ARG A 42 11.55 -0.72 -2.71
CA ARG A 42 12.10 -0.34 -1.41
C ARG A 42 11.24 -0.70 -0.21
N ALA A 43 10.00 -1.07 -0.41
CA ALA A 43 9.11 -1.61 0.63
C ALA A 43 7.99 -2.42 0.00
N ILE A 44 7.39 -3.32 0.77
CA ILE A 44 6.29 -4.18 0.32
C ILE A 44 5.08 -3.93 1.21
N VAL A 45 3.91 -3.72 0.60
CA VAL A 45 2.64 -3.67 1.32
C VAL A 45 1.86 -4.95 1.03
N VAL A 46 1.71 -5.80 2.05
CA VAL A 46 0.97 -7.06 2.01
C VAL A 46 -0.48 -6.81 2.44
N ALA A 47 -1.42 -7.51 1.84
CA ALA A 47 -2.85 -7.44 2.17
C ALA A 47 -3.41 -5.99 2.18
N GLY A 48 -2.95 -5.15 1.25
CA GLY A 48 -3.63 -3.89 0.90
C GLY A 48 -4.80 -4.14 -0.05
N SER A 49 -5.43 -3.07 -0.56
CA SER A 49 -6.56 -3.20 -1.51
C SER A 49 -6.17 -3.98 -2.78
N THR A 50 -4.95 -3.77 -3.30
CA THR A 50 -4.41 -4.54 -4.42
C THR A 50 -4.17 -6.02 -4.07
N GLY A 51 -3.91 -6.31 -2.80
CA GLY A 51 -3.80 -7.67 -2.26
C GLY A 51 -5.13 -8.29 -1.87
N GLU A 52 -6.27 -7.73 -2.32
CA GLU A 52 -7.63 -8.24 -2.07
C GLU A 52 -7.98 -8.33 -0.58
N ALA A 53 -7.54 -7.32 0.19
CA ALA A 53 -7.71 -7.26 1.64
C ALA A 53 -9.14 -7.59 2.12
N GLY A 54 -10.18 -7.05 1.46
CA GLY A 54 -11.59 -7.29 1.84
C GLY A 54 -12.02 -8.75 1.78
N HIS A 55 -11.26 -9.61 1.11
CA HIS A 55 -11.52 -11.05 0.95
C HIS A 55 -10.58 -11.94 1.78
N LEU A 56 -9.69 -11.34 2.57
CA LEU A 56 -8.74 -12.07 3.41
C LEU A 56 -9.16 -12.03 4.88
N SER A 57 -9.22 -13.19 5.51
CA SER A 57 -9.32 -13.29 6.96
C SER A 57 -8.07 -12.74 7.66
N MET A 58 -8.19 -12.39 8.94
CA MET A 58 -7.06 -11.96 9.77
C MET A 58 -5.90 -12.98 9.73
N LYS A 59 -6.23 -14.28 9.83
CA LYS A 59 -5.25 -15.37 9.78
C LYS A 59 -4.49 -15.39 8.45
N GLU A 60 -5.20 -15.28 7.33
CA GLU A 60 -4.57 -15.29 6.00
C GLU A 60 -3.66 -14.08 5.79
N ARG A 61 -4.04 -12.90 6.29
CA ARG A 61 -3.18 -11.70 6.20
C ARG A 61 -1.88 -11.87 6.98
N LEU A 62 -1.93 -12.46 8.19
CA LEU A 62 -0.74 -12.73 8.98
C LEU A 62 0.13 -13.82 8.33
N GLN A 63 -0.45 -14.89 7.80
CA GLN A 63 0.29 -15.92 7.07
C GLN A 63 1.00 -15.35 5.83
N LEU A 64 0.33 -14.50 5.05
CA LEU A 64 0.94 -13.80 3.92
C LEU A 64 2.09 -12.90 4.37
N PHE A 65 1.88 -12.16 5.46
CA PHE A 65 2.92 -11.30 6.02
C PHE A 65 4.16 -12.11 6.42
N ASP A 66 3.97 -13.18 7.18
CA ASP A 66 5.07 -14.05 7.64
C ASP A 66 5.83 -14.67 6.45
N GLY A 67 5.11 -15.16 5.43
CA GLY A 67 5.70 -15.72 4.22
C GLY A 67 6.52 -14.70 3.43
N VAL A 68 5.99 -13.48 3.24
CA VAL A 68 6.72 -12.40 2.56
C VAL A 68 7.89 -11.91 3.39
N ARG A 69 7.73 -11.74 4.71
CA ARG A 69 8.81 -11.31 5.60
C ARG A 69 9.98 -12.28 5.59
N ALA A 70 9.72 -13.59 5.55
CA ALA A 70 10.74 -14.64 5.56
C ALA A 70 11.70 -14.59 4.36
N VAL A 71 11.24 -14.09 3.20
CA VAL A 71 12.06 -14.01 1.96
C VAL A 71 12.56 -12.60 1.65
N THR A 72 12.14 -11.61 2.43
CA THR A 72 12.51 -10.20 2.19
C THR A 72 13.72 -9.84 3.06
N PRO A 73 14.76 -9.15 2.53
CA PRO A 73 15.86 -8.64 3.32
C PRO A 73 15.40 -7.78 4.50
N THR A 74 16.12 -7.83 5.62
CA THR A 74 15.71 -7.16 6.88
C THR A 74 15.57 -5.64 6.72
N GLU A 75 16.40 -5.05 5.86
CA GLU A 75 16.42 -3.61 5.57
C GLU A 75 15.26 -3.15 4.68
N VAL A 76 14.51 -4.07 4.07
CA VAL A 76 13.33 -3.75 3.26
C VAL A 76 12.08 -3.87 4.12
N PRO A 77 11.38 -2.76 4.42
CA PRO A 77 10.17 -2.77 5.22
C PRO A 77 9.05 -3.61 4.59
N VAL A 78 8.42 -4.45 5.41
CA VAL A 78 7.17 -5.14 5.07
C VAL A 78 6.05 -4.53 5.90
N ILE A 79 5.09 -3.93 5.22
CA ILE A 79 3.96 -3.19 5.77
C ILE A 79 2.71 -4.07 5.64
N LEU A 80 1.92 -4.19 6.70
CA LEU A 80 0.66 -4.93 6.64
C LEU A 80 -0.54 -4.00 6.45
N GLY A 81 -1.39 -4.31 5.47
CA GLY A 81 -2.71 -3.70 5.35
C GLY A 81 -3.65 -4.23 6.43
N THR A 82 -4.04 -3.39 7.38
CA THR A 82 -4.92 -3.78 8.49
C THR A 82 -6.32 -3.19 8.37
N GLY A 83 -6.56 -2.31 7.41
CA GLY A 83 -7.90 -1.81 7.06
C GLY A 83 -8.72 -2.77 6.21
N ASP A 84 -9.97 -2.37 5.90
CA ASP A 84 -10.90 -3.10 5.02
C ASP A 84 -11.10 -4.56 5.42
N LEU A 85 -11.57 -4.77 6.65
CA LEU A 85 -11.85 -6.08 7.21
C LEU A 85 -13.31 -6.49 7.01
N PRO A 86 -13.62 -7.80 6.93
CA PRO A 86 -14.98 -8.29 7.00
C PRO A 86 -15.72 -7.78 8.24
N ALA A 87 -17.05 -7.67 8.16
CA ALA A 87 -17.86 -7.21 9.27
C ALA A 87 -17.61 -8.06 10.54
N GLY A 88 -17.49 -7.38 11.68
CA GLY A 88 -17.25 -8.03 12.98
C GLY A 88 -15.78 -8.31 13.30
N VAL A 89 -14.84 -7.96 12.41
CA VAL A 89 -13.40 -8.08 12.70
C VAL A 89 -12.83 -6.71 13.08
N SER A 90 -12.09 -6.67 14.18
CA SER A 90 -11.52 -5.43 14.72
C SER A 90 -10.24 -5.02 14.00
N ILE A 91 -10.24 -3.82 13.41
CA ILE A 91 -9.03 -3.21 12.82
C ILE A 91 -7.94 -2.96 13.88
N PRO A 92 -8.24 -2.41 15.06
CA PRO A 92 -7.27 -2.31 16.14
C PRO A 92 -6.64 -3.65 16.54
N ASP A 93 -7.44 -4.74 16.64
CA ASP A 93 -6.90 -6.06 16.98
C ASP A 93 -5.95 -6.61 15.92
N LEU A 94 -6.28 -6.48 14.64
CA LEU A 94 -5.36 -6.86 13.57
C LEU A 94 -4.11 -5.98 13.56
N THR A 95 -4.25 -4.69 13.83
CA THR A 95 -3.10 -3.76 13.90
C THR A 95 -2.17 -4.13 15.05
N LYS A 96 -2.72 -4.48 16.22
CA LYS A 96 -1.92 -5.00 17.33
C LYS A 96 -1.18 -6.28 16.94
N ARG A 97 -1.86 -7.25 16.31
CA ARG A 97 -1.23 -8.49 15.85
C ARG A 97 -0.15 -8.23 14.80
N ALA A 98 -0.36 -7.25 13.90
CA ALA A 98 0.67 -6.83 12.94
C ALA A 98 1.94 -6.35 13.66
N ALA A 99 1.80 -5.58 14.74
CA ALA A 99 2.92 -5.16 15.56
C ALA A 99 3.60 -6.34 16.27
N ASP A 100 2.82 -7.26 16.83
CA ASP A 100 3.33 -8.48 17.49
C ASP A 100 4.08 -9.40 16.51
N HIS A 101 3.71 -9.43 15.21
CA HIS A 101 4.41 -10.14 14.13
C HIS A 101 5.61 -9.37 13.56
N GLY A 102 5.91 -8.15 14.03
CA GLY A 102 7.05 -7.35 13.59
C GLY A 102 6.86 -6.63 12.26
N ALA A 103 5.63 -6.27 11.91
CA ALA A 103 5.39 -5.42 10.75
C ALA A 103 6.09 -4.06 10.92
N SER A 104 6.70 -3.58 9.83
CA SER A 104 7.41 -2.28 9.85
C SER A 104 6.46 -1.09 9.96
N ALA A 105 5.20 -1.27 9.55
CA ALA A 105 4.10 -0.33 9.72
C ALA A 105 2.75 -1.02 9.43
N ALA A 106 1.65 -0.42 9.88
CA ALA A 106 0.31 -0.74 9.40
C ALA A 106 -0.14 0.29 8.34
N LEU A 107 -0.74 -0.17 7.24
CA LEU A 107 -1.44 0.69 6.29
C LEU A 107 -2.95 0.54 6.49
N VAL A 108 -3.63 1.62 6.87
CA VAL A 108 -5.01 1.59 7.35
C VAL A 108 -5.91 2.48 6.51
N LEU A 109 -6.81 1.87 5.74
CA LEU A 109 -7.81 2.60 4.95
C LEU A 109 -8.74 3.38 5.89
N SER A 110 -9.10 4.62 5.50
CA SER A 110 -10.04 5.44 6.26
C SER A 110 -11.38 4.72 6.48
N PRO A 111 -12.06 4.96 7.60
CA PRO A 111 -13.38 4.37 7.84
C PRO A 111 -14.40 5.00 6.89
N ARG A 112 -15.44 4.21 6.52
CA ARG A 112 -16.57 4.71 5.73
C ARG A 112 -17.62 5.40 6.60
N LEU A 113 -17.63 5.11 7.89
CA LEU A 113 -18.56 5.63 8.88
C LEU A 113 -17.82 5.97 10.17
N GLY A 114 -18.38 6.89 10.93
CA GLY A 114 -17.83 7.31 12.22
C GLY A 114 -16.82 8.45 12.13
N ASP A 115 -16.25 8.78 13.28
CA ASP A 115 -15.28 9.85 13.41
C ASP A 115 -13.86 9.36 13.07
N VAL A 116 -13.26 10.00 12.08
CA VAL A 116 -11.91 9.65 11.57
C VAL A 116 -10.84 9.82 12.66
N ARG A 117 -10.99 10.83 13.51
CA ARG A 117 -10.00 11.13 14.58
C ARG A 117 -10.02 10.05 15.64
N SER A 118 -11.20 9.66 16.13
CA SER A 118 -11.37 8.56 17.09
C SER A 118 -10.88 7.24 16.51
N PHE A 119 -11.26 6.93 15.26
CA PHE A 119 -10.84 5.71 14.58
C PHE A 119 -9.31 5.57 14.53
N TYR A 120 -8.60 6.57 14.01
CA TYR A 120 -7.14 6.50 13.98
C TYR A 120 -6.52 6.58 15.37
N GLY A 121 -7.18 7.23 16.33
CA GLY A 121 -6.76 7.23 17.74
C GLY A 121 -6.70 5.81 18.31
N GLU A 122 -7.74 5.00 18.12
CA GLU A 122 -7.80 3.60 18.55
C GLU A 122 -6.77 2.73 17.83
N VAL A 123 -6.63 2.90 16.51
CA VAL A 123 -5.66 2.15 15.70
C VAL A 123 -4.22 2.44 16.13
N VAL A 124 -3.87 3.72 16.33
CA VAL A 124 -2.53 4.13 16.78
C VAL A 124 -2.24 3.62 18.19
N ALA A 125 -3.23 3.66 19.08
CA ALA A 125 -3.08 3.12 20.43
C ALA A 125 -2.83 1.59 20.40
N ALA A 126 -3.52 0.85 19.55
CA ALA A 126 -3.35 -0.59 19.37
C ALA A 126 -1.99 -0.96 18.73
N ALA A 127 -1.47 -0.11 17.84
CA ALA A 127 -0.17 -0.29 17.19
C ALA A 127 1.03 -0.17 18.14
N GLY A 128 0.87 0.49 19.28
CA GLY A 128 1.98 0.75 20.22
C GLY A 128 3.06 1.63 19.59
N SER A 129 4.28 1.09 19.44
CA SER A 129 5.39 1.81 18.80
C SER A 129 5.46 1.62 17.28
N MET A 130 4.67 0.70 16.71
CA MET A 130 4.66 0.48 15.26
C MET A 130 4.00 1.66 14.54
N PRO A 131 4.64 2.24 13.50
CA PRO A 131 4.06 3.32 12.72
C PRO A 131 2.72 2.93 12.07
N VAL A 132 1.74 3.86 12.09
CA VAL A 132 0.47 3.72 11.37
C VAL A 132 0.47 4.72 10.21
N LEU A 133 0.30 4.23 8.99
CA LEU A 133 0.09 5.04 7.80
C LEU A 133 -1.41 5.13 7.51
N ALA A 134 -1.97 6.34 7.57
CA ALA A 134 -3.34 6.58 7.14
C ALA A 134 -3.46 6.39 5.62
N TYR A 135 -4.57 5.84 5.15
CA TYR A 135 -4.79 5.64 3.74
C TYR A 135 -6.06 6.37 3.28
N HIS A 136 -5.84 7.40 2.47
CA HIS A 136 -6.90 8.21 1.85
C HIS A 136 -7.19 7.70 0.43
N TRP A 137 -8.37 7.14 0.24
CA TRP A 137 -8.87 6.72 -1.07
C TRP A 137 -10.40 6.78 -1.12
N PRO A 138 -11.01 7.98 -1.28
CA PRO A 138 -12.46 8.17 -1.21
C PRO A 138 -13.25 7.39 -2.27
N LYS A 139 -12.63 7.00 -3.39
CA LYS A 139 -13.26 6.12 -4.38
C LYS A 139 -13.65 4.75 -3.80
N VAL A 140 -12.90 4.25 -2.81
CA VAL A 140 -13.12 2.95 -2.17
C VAL A 140 -13.73 3.10 -0.79
N SER A 141 -13.31 4.10 -0.05
CA SER A 141 -13.82 4.40 1.29
C SER A 141 -14.22 5.88 1.40
N PRO A 142 -15.41 6.24 0.90
CA PRO A 142 -15.93 7.59 1.06
C PRO A 142 -16.29 7.88 2.53
N PRO A 143 -16.18 9.15 3.00
CA PRO A 143 -15.70 10.31 2.25
C PRO A 143 -14.18 10.42 2.15
N GLY A 144 -13.40 9.52 2.74
CA GLY A 144 -11.96 9.58 2.88
C GLY A 144 -11.54 10.31 4.16
N ILE A 145 -10.46 11.10 4.09
CA ILE A 145 -9.89 11.82 5.23
C ILE A 145 -9.81 13.30 4.87
N GLU A 146 -10.52 14.15 5.59
CA GLU A 146 -10.37 15.58 5.47
C GLU A 146 -9.02 16.03 6.05
N LEU A 147 -8.45 17.09 5.49
CA LEU A 147 -7.10 17.53 5.89
C LEU A 147 -7.04 17.95 7.36
N GLU A 148 -8.10 18.61 7.85
CA GLU A 148 -8.21 19.00 9.25
C GLU A 148 -8.21 17.77 10.19
N ASP A 149 -8.96 16.72 9.83
CA ASP A 149 -8.99 15.48 10.60
C ASP A 149 -7.65 14.77 10.57
N LEU A 150 -7.00 14.70 9.40
CA LEU A 150 -5.65 14.13 9.26
C LEU A 150 -4.64 14.81 10.20
N LEU A 151 -4.66 16.13 10.24
CA LEU A 151 -3.76 16.92 11.09
C LEU A 151 -3.97 16.66 12.59
N ALA A 152 -5.22 16.38 12.98
CA ALA A 152 -5.58 16.07 14.37
C ALA A 152 -5.22 14.62 14.79
N THR A 153 -4.90 13.72 13.84
CA THR A 153 -4.49 12.35 14.16
C THR A 153 -3.00 12.26 14.54
N LYS A 154 -2.62 11.14 15.17
CA LYS A 154 -1.21 10.80 15.47
C LYS A 154 -0.63 9.74 14.53
N VAL A 155 -1.16 9.64 13.29
CA VAL A 155 -0.61 8.70 12.30
C VAL A 155 0.80 9.12 11.88
N ALA A 156 1.68 8.16 11.61
CA ALA A 156 3.07 8.40 11.24
C ALA A 156 3.27 8.88 9.79
N GLY A 157 2.22 8.79 8.95
CA GLY A 157 2.26 9.23 7.56
C GLY A 157 0.93 9.03 6.85
N LEU A 158 0.87 9.47 5.60
CA LEU A 158 -0.30 9.37 4.74
C LEU A 158 0.05 8.68 3.43
N LYS A 159 -0.77 7.72 2.99
CA LYS A 159 -0.88 7.31 1.59
C LYS A 159 -2.11 7.97 0.98
N ASP A 160 -1.95 8.67 -0.14
CA ASP A 160 -3.05 9.27 -0.91
C ASP A 160 -3.09 8.66 -2.32
N SER A 161 -4.20 8.00 -2.66
CA SER A 161 -4.40 7.36 -3.97
C SER A 161 -5.31 8.13 -4.91
N THR A 162 -5.68 9.36 -4.60
CA THR A 162 -6.55 10.18 -5.45
C THR A 162 -5.88 10.56 -6.77
N GLY A 163 -4.59 10.90 -6.72
CA GLY A 163 -3.89 11.53 -7.83
C GLY A 163 -4.26 13.02 -8.01
N ASP A 164 -4.97 13.59 -7.04
CA ASP A 164 -5.31 15.01 -7.00
C ASP A 164 -4.08 15.84 -6.62
N THR A 165 -3.56 16.58 -7.60
CA THR A 165 -2.35 17.38 -7.43
C THR A 165 -2.56 18.62 -6.56
N ALA A 166 -3.78 19.19 -6.55
CA ALA A 166 -4.10 20.33 -5.70
C ALA A 166 -4.11 19.88 -4.23
N ARG A 167 -4.84 18.79 -3.92
CA ARG A 167 -4.83 18.19 -2.58
C ARG A 167 -3.42 17.79 -2.13
N MET A 168 -2.60 17.26 -3.03
CA MET A 168 -1.20 16.92 -2.72
C MET A 168 -0.43 18.16 -2.25
N LEU A 169 -0.51 19.27 -2.99
CA LEU A 169 0.15 20.53 -2.63
C LEU A 169 -0.35 21.08 -1.29
N GLU A 170 -1.67 21.11 -1.10
CA GLU A 170 -2.28 21.56 0.17
C GLU A 170 -1.81 20.70 1.34
N THR A 171 -1.79 19.36 1.15
CA THR A 171 -1.34 18.43 2.18
C THR A 171 0.13 18.68 2.52
N LEU A 172 1.02 18.77 1.53
CA LEU A 172 2.45 19.00 1.74
C LEU A 172 2.76 20.34 2.41
N ALA A 173 1.91 21.35 2.20
CA ALA A 173 2.08 22.65 2.84
C ALA A 173 1.92 22.57 4.37
N VAL A 174 1.04 21.72 4.89
CA VAL A 174 0.67 21.69 6.31
C VAL A 174 0.99 20.39 7.04
N PHE A 175 0.95 19.24 6.36
CA PHE A 175 1.22 17.92 6.91
C PHE A 175 2.72 17.61 6.84
N LYS A 176 3.43 17.75 7.94
CA LYS A 176 4.90 17.65 8.01
C LYS A 176 5.41 16.22 8.27
N ARG A 177 4.55 15.22 8.16
CA ARG A 177 4.86 13.79 8.28
C ARG A 177 5.01 13.16 6.88
N PRO A 178 5.59 11.95 6.75
CA PRO A 178 5.75 11.24 5.49
C PRO A 178 4.47 11.19 4.65
N PHE A 179 4.60 11.56 3.38
CA PHE A 179 3.53 11.47 2.37
C PHE A 179 3.94 10.48 1.28
N TYR A 180 3.04 9.55 0.95
CA TYR A 180 3.22 8.53 -0.08
C TYR A 180 2.13 8.66 -1.14
N SER A 181 2.52 8.87 -2.40
CA SER A 181 1.57 8.85 -3.51
C SER A 181 1.09 7.41 -3.78
N GLY A 182 -0.21 7.23 -3.95
CA GLY A 182 -0.80 5.95 -4.34
C GLY A 182 -1.22 5.87 -5.81
N ASN A 183 -0.87 6.88 -6.63
CA ASN A 183 -1.33 6.98 -8.00
C ASN A 183 -0.15 7.10 -8.99
N ALA A 184 -0.03 6.12 -9.90
CA ALA A 184 1.06 6.05 -10.87
C ALA A 184 1.07 7.19 -11.90
N THR A 185 -0.06 7.89 -12.11
CA THR A 185 -0.15 8.95 -13.14
C THR A 185 0.54 10.24 -12.75
N VAL A 186 0.85 10.43 -11.48
CA VAL A 186 1.42 11.68 -10.94
C VAL A 186 2.76 11.50 -10.23
N ILE A 187 3.42 10.32 -10.36
CA ILE A 187 4.58 10.01 -9.52
C ILE A 187 5.82 10.81 -9.87
N ALA A 188 6.05 11.17 -11.14
CA ALA A 188 7.14 12.08 -11.50
C ALA A 188 6.95 13.46 -10.89
N TYR A 189 5.72 13.98 -10.92
CA TYR A 189 5.37 15.25 -10.27
C TYR A 189 5.53 15.14 -8.74
N ALA A 190 5.04 14.06 -8.15
CA ALA A 190 5.18 13.81 -6.71
C ALA A 190 6.66 13.75 -6.28
N GLY A 191 7.50 13.04 -7.05
CA GLY A 191 8.93 12.97 -6.78
C GLY A 191 9.61 14.34 -6.84
N GLN A 192 9.28 15.19 -7.82
CA GLN A 192 9.81 16.56 -7.94
C GLN A 192 9.35 17.48 -6.81
N LEU A 193 8.18 17.23 -6.21
CA LEU A 193 7.72 17.94 -5.02
C LEU A 193 8.39 17.44 -3.72
N GLY A 194 9.24 16.42 -3.80
CA GLY A 194 9.94 15.89 -2.64
C GLY A 194 9.05 15.07 -1.71
N VAL A 195 7.97 14.43 -2.23
CA VAL A 195 7.22 13.47 -1.40
C VAL A 195 8.13 12.32 -0.98
N THR A 196 7.83 11.70 0.15
CA THR A 196 8.68 10.66 0.75
C THR A 196 8.84 9.43 -0.15
N GLY A 197 7.76 9.06 -0.85
CA GLY A 197 7.75 7.90 -1.73
C GLY A 197 6.39 7.66 -2.36
N ALA A 198 6.23 6.47 -2.96
CA ALA A 198 4.94 6.05 -3.51
C ALA A 198 4.67 4.58 -3.20
N ILE A 199 3.39 4.21 -3.01
CA ILE A 199 2.90 2.84 -2.78
C ILE A 199 1.97 2.47 -3.93
N LEU A 200 2.45 1.70 -4.89
CA LEU A 200 1.84 1.56 -6.20
C LEU A 200 1.41 0.14 -6.54
N ALA A 201 0.19 -0.03 -7.07
CA ALA A 201 -0.26 -1.26 -7.70
C ALA A 201 0.48 -1.53 -9.03
N ALA A 202 0.79 -0.48 -9.80
CA ALA A 202 1.54 -0.56 -11.05
C ALA A 202 2.95 -1.14 -10.87
N ALA A 203 3.54 -1.03 -9.68
CA ALA A 203 4.85 -1.60 -9.37
C ALA A 203 4.88 -3.14 -9.39
N ASN A 204 3.73 -3.83 -9.34
CA ASN A 204 3.67 -5.28 -9.63
C ASN A 204 4.07 -5.61 -11.08
N LEU A 205 3.84 -4.69 -12.02
CA LEU A 205 4.06 -4.88 -13.45
C LEU A 205 5.36 -4.22 -13.93
N GLU A 206 5.56 -2.96 -13.54
CA GLU A 206 6.61 -2.08 -14.08
C GLU A 206 7.37 -1.37 -12.93
N PRO A 207 8.05 -2.11 -12.04
CA PRO A 207 8.71 -1.49 -10.88
C PRO A 207 9.83 -0.54 -11.30
N GLU A 208 10.65 -0.87 -12.30
CA GLU A 208 11.74 -0.01 -12.77
C GLU A 208 11.21 1.31 -13.32
N ARG A 209 10.16 1.25 -14.16
CA ARG A 209 9.52 2.49 -14.68
C ARG A 209 8.91 3.34 -13.58
N CYS A 210 8.37 2.71 -12.52
CA CYS A 210 7.90 3.46 -11.35
C CYS A 210 9.05 4.17 -10.64
N ILE A 211 10.20 3.51 -10.51
CA ILE A 211 11.40 4.07 -9.88
C ILE A 211 11.94 5.24 -10.71
N ASP A 212 12.12 5.05 -12.02
CA ASP A 212 12.66 6.06 -12.92
C ASP A 212 11.73 7.28 -13.01
N ALA A 213 10.42 7.05 -13.14
CA ALA A 213 9.44 8.13 -13.15
C ALA A 213 9.46 8.92 -11.84
N PHE A 214 9.53 8.24 -10.68
CA PHE A 214 9.62 8.91 -9.39
C PHE A 214 10.93 9.73 -9.24
N ALA A 215 12.02 9.27 -9.84
CA ALA A 215 13.27 10.01 -9.92
C ALA A 215 13.21 11.21 -10.89
N GLY A 216 12.13 11.38 -11.65
CA GLY A 216 11.88 12.52 -12.54
C GLY A 216 11.99 12.22 -14.03
N ASP A 217 12.15 10.95 -14.43
CA ASP A 217 12.12 10.56 -15.84
C ASP A 217 10.70 10.67 -16.42
N ILE A 218 10.51 11.68 -17.27
CA ILE A 218 9.22 11.95 -17.94
C ILE A 218 8.91 10.90 -19.02
N GLY A 219 9.92 10.27 -19.61
CA GLY A 219 9.75 9.16 -20.54
C GLY A 219 9.14 7.96 -19.82
N ALA A 220 9.74 7.54 -18.71
CA ALA A 220 9.23 6.48 -17.85
C ALA A 220 7.82 6.80 -17.32
N GLN A 221 7.55 8.07 -16.94
CA GLN A 221 6.20 8.49 -16.52
C GLN A 221 5.16 8.30 -17.64
N LYS A 222 5.50 8.63 -18.90
CA LYS A 222 4.60 8.41 -20.04
C LYS A 222 4.36 6.92 -20.30
N ASP A 223 5.39 6.10 -20.19
CA ASP A 223 5.33 4.67 -20.43
C ASP A 223 4.47 3.93 -19.40
N LEU A 224 4.36 4.47 -18.16
CA LEU A 224 3.48 3.93 -17.12
C LEU A 224 1.99 3.95 -17.48
N ILE A 225 1.57 4.67 -18.54
CA ILE A 225 0.15 4.72 -18.94
C ILE A 225 -0.40 3.32 -19.26
N GLY A 226 0.41 2.40 -19.75
CA GLY A 226 0.02 1.01 -20.01
C GLY A 226 -0.37 0.30 -18.71
N ALA A 227 0.53 0.28 -17.74
CA ALA A 227 0.29 -0.33 -16.43
C ALA A 227 -0.86 0.39 -15.67
N HIS A 228 -0.92 1.73 -15.77
CA HIS A 228 -2.03 2.48 -15.18
C HIS A 228 -3.39 2.05 -15.75
N ARG A 229 -3.51 1.89 -17.08
CA ARG A 229 -4.77 1.44 -17.72
C ARG A 229 -5.17 0.04 -17.26
N VAL A 230 -4.22 -0.87 -17.10
CA VAL A 230 -4.50 -2.20 -16.54
C VAL A 230 -5.10 -2.07 -15.15
N VAL A 231 -4.47 -1.29 -14.26
CA VAL A 231 -4.94 -1.08 -12.89
C VAL A 231 -6.30 -0.36 -12.84
N ALA A 232 -6.47 0.70 -13.64
CA ALA A 232 -7.66 1.53 -13.60
C ALA A 232 -8.91 0.86 -14.18
N ASN A 233 -8.75 0.09 -15.27
CA ASN A 233 -9.86 -0.51 -16.02
C ASN A 233 -10.20 -1.92 -15.56
N TYR A 234 -9.21 -2.70 -15.12
CA TYR A 234 -9.37 -4.11 -14.81
C TYR A 234 -9.00 -4.48 -13.37
N GLY A 235 -8.47 -3.53 -12.59
CA GLY A 235 -8.13 -3.74 -11.18
C GLY A 235 -7.11 -4.84 -10.97
N VAL A 236 -7.29 -5.58 -9.88
CA VAL A 236 -6.40 -6.68 -9.49
C VAL A 236 -6.42 -7.82 -10.52
N LYS A 237 -7.59 -8.12 -11.09
CA LYS A 237 -7.73 -9.13 -12.12
C LYS A 237 -6.80 -8.86 -13.32
N GLY A 238 -6.80 -7.64 -13.84
CA GLY A 238 -5.93 -7.26 -14.94
C GLY A 238 -4.44 -7.35 -14.61
N ILE A 239 -4.06 -7.00 -13.38
CA ILE A 239 -2.67 -7.16 -12.93
C ILE A 239 -2.29 -8.66 -12.95
N LYS A 240 -3.12 -9.53 -12.39
CA LYS A 240 -2.86 -10.97 -12.35
C LYS A 240 -2.83 -11.60 -13.75
N GLU A 241 -3.72 -11.22 -14.65
CA GLU A 241 -3.72 -11.66 -16.05
C GLU A 241 -2.41 -11.28 -16.75
N GLU A 242 -1.94 -10.06 -16.55
CA GLU A 242 -0.66 -9.62 -17.14
C GLU A 242 0.55 -10.34 -16.51
N LEU A 243 0.54 -10.58 -15.20
CA LEU A 243 1.57 -11.37 -14.52
C LEU A 243 1.55 -12.84 -14.98
N ALA A 244 0.37 -13.43 -15.17
CA ALA A 244 0.23 -14.79 -15.71
C ALA A 244 0.80 -14.89 -17.13
N ARG A 245 0.53 -13.90 -17.98
CA ARG A 245 1.07 -13.85 -19.35
C ARG A 245 2.61 -13.76 -19.36
N ARG A 246 3.21 -13.03 -18.39
CA ARG A 246 4.67 -12.83 -18.30
C ARG A 246 5.38 -13.97 -17.60
N TYR A 247 4.78 -14.52 -16.55
CA TYR A 247 5.48 -15.38 -15.58
C TYR A 247 4.75 -16.67 -15.25
N GLY A 248 3.59 -16.94 -15.86
CA GLY A 248 2.81 -18.17 -15.63
C GLY A 248 2.18 -18.24 -14.24
N THR A 249 1.91 -17.11 -13.59
CA THR A 249 1.30 -17.05 -12.26
C THR A 249 -0.21 -17.31 -12.30
N SER A 250 -0.83 -17.57 -11.14
CA SER A 250 -2.28 -17.73 -11.02
C SER A 250 -3.03 -16.43 -11.36
N THR A 251 -4.18 -16.55 -12.02
CA THR A 251 -5.12 -15.44 -12.31
C THR A 251 -6.30 -15.40 -11.35
N VAL A 252 -6.39 -16.35 -10.42
CA VAL A 252 -7.53 -16.48 -9.49
C VAL A 252 -7.63 -15.23 -8.61
N CYS A 253 -8.84 -14.67 -8.55
CA CYS A 253 -9.24 -13.58 -7.64
C CYS A 253 -10.35 -14.07 -6.70
N ARG A 254 -10.53 -13.42 -5.56
CA ARG A 254 -11.65 -13.64 -4.63
C ARG A 254 -12.66 -12.49 -4.63
#